data_a1f6a51a408c2ca2eadd0911df06d6f2
#
_entry.id   a1f6a51a408c2ca2eadd0911df06d6f2
#
_cell.length_a   1.000
_cell.length_b   1.000
_cell.length_c   1.000
_cell.angle_alpha   90.00
_cell.angle_beta   90.00
_cell.angle_gamma   90.00
#
_symmetry.space_group_name_H-M   'P 1'
#
loop_
_entity.id
_entity.type
_entity.pdbx_description
1 polymer ?
#
loop_
_entity_poly.entity_id
_entity_poly.type
_entity_poly.pdbx_seq_one_letter_code
_entity_poly.pdbx_strand_id
1 'polypeptide(L)'
;MVDAFSNTTFGGNPAAVCPLKEWLPDETLLKMAQQHNQSETAFFVCTKGGIELRWFTTLTEVNLCGHATLAAAYVLFNELDYPDSRIHFDTASGRLTVSREGEWMTLDFPACPTQEETPPPEMLSALGIRHYVAARKGRSWLIVLDNRQQVEALAPRFSAMTPGEHKVSVTARGEGEYDFVSRFFSPGVSVPEDPVTGSAHTMLIPDWGEQLGKTAMLARQVSARGGDVRCELKGSRVLMSGQASLYLKGTVFLR
;
A
#
# COMPACT_ATOMS: atom_id res chain seq x y z
N MET A 1 8.89 11.00 8.82
CA MET A 1 7.89 10.93 7.72
C MET A 1 8.61 10.49 6.46
N VAL A 2 8.12 9.45 5.83
CA VAL A 2 8.71 8.82 4.63
C VAL A 2 7.62 8.64 3.58
N ASP A 3 7.89 9.05 2.36
CA ASP A 3 7.04 8.84 1.20
C ASP A 3 7.42 7.50 0.55
N ALA A 4 6.65 6.45 0.79
CA ALA A 4 6.89 5.11 0.27
C ALA A 4 6.37 4.95 -1.17
N PHE A 5 7.04 4.12 -1.99
CA PHE A 5 6.78 3.93 -3.42
C PHE A 5 7.02 5.17 -4.27
N SER A 6 7.97 6.03 -3.87
CA SER A 6 8.41 7.17 -4.63
C SER A 6 9.86 7.50 -4.29
N ASN A 7 10.63 7.89 -5.28
CA ASN A 7 12.01 8.39 -5.10
C ASN A 7 12.07 9.92 -4.92
N THR A 8 10.92 10.58 -4.88
CA THR A 8 10.79 12.02 -4.69
C THR A 8 9.82 12.34 -3.57
N THR A 9 10.07 13.42 -2.84
CA THR A 9 9.13 13.94 -1.84
C THR A 9 7.82 14.37 -2.49
N PHE A 10 6.72 14.26 -1.73
CA PHE A 10 5.35 14.56 -2.15
C PHE A 10 4.75 13.55 -3.16
N GLY A 11 5.51 12.55 -3.61
CA GLY A 11 5.01 11.39 -4.33
C GLY A 11 4.71 10.24 -3.38
N GLY A 12 4.24 9.11 -3.92
CA GLY A 12 4.02 7.87 -3.16
C GLY A 12 3.02 7.99 -2.02
N ASN A 13 3.10 7.06 -1.08
CA ASN A 13 2.21 6.96 0.07
C ASN A 13 2.96 7.34 1.36
N PRO A 14 2.61 8.46 2.01
CA PRO A 14 3.32 8.94 3.18
C PRO A 14 2.99 8.10 4.42
N ALA A 15 4.02 7.78 5.20
CA ALA A 15 3.87 7.17 6.52
C ALA A 15 4.72 7.89 7.56
N ALA A 16 4.18 8.07 8.75
CA ALA A 16 5.00 8.36 9.91
C ALA A 16 5.68 7.08 10.39
N VAL A 17 6.95 7.17 10.76
CA VAL A 17 7.71 6.04 11.29
C VAL A 17 8.34 6.46 12.60
N CYS A 18 8.06 5.71 13.67
CA CYS A 18 8.53 5.97 15.02
C CYS A 18 9.34 4.78 15.54
N PRO A 19 10.68 4.84 15.49
CA PRO A 19 11.52 3.92 16.26
C PRO A 19 11.33 4.16 17.76
N LEU A 20 11.03 3.08 18.49
CA LEU A 20 10.83 3.12 19.93
C LEU A 20 11.92 2.32 20.65
N LYS A 21 12.25 2.70 21.88
CA LYS A 21 13.15 1.91 22.76
C LYS A 21 12.43 0.71 23.37
N GLU A 22 11.17 0.89 23.69
CA GLU A 22 10.24 -0.10 24.26
C GLU A 22 8.80 0.24 23.85
N TRP A 23 7.90 -0.74 23.93
CA TRP A 23 6.49 -0.50 23.60
C TRP A 23 5.85 0.47 24.58
N LEU A 24 5.19 1.47 24.03
CA LEU A 24 4.30 2.37 24.76
C LEU A 24 2.90 1.75 24.87
N PRO A 25 2.06 2.21 25.81
CA PRO A 25 0.65 1.80 25.87
C PRO A 25 -0.07 2.07 24.54
N ASP A 26 -0.97 1.17 24.15
CA ASP A 26 -1.70 1.24 22.87
C ASP A 26 -2.46 2.57 22.69
N GLU A 27 -3.03 3.09 23.79
CA GLU A 27 -3.70 4.40 23.79
C GLU A 27 -2.72 5.53 23.39
N THR A 28 -1.47 5.45 23.85
CA THR A 28 -0.44 6.45 23.51
C THR A 28 -0.05 6.34 22.03
N LEU A 29 0.14 5.10 21.53
CA LEU A 29 0.46 4.85 20.13
C LEU A 29 -0.67 5.37 19.21
N LEU A 30 -1.92 5.13 19.59
CA LEU A 30 -3.07 5.63 18.86
C LEU A 30 -3.14 7.16 18.85
N LYS A 31 -2.92 7.82 19.98
CA LYS A 31 -2.86 9.29 20.06
C LYS A 31 -1.73 9.88 19.22
N MET A 32 -0.59 9.22 19.19
CA MET A 32 0.53 9.61 18.31
C MET A 32 0.14 9.48 16.83
N ALA A 33 -0.49 8.38 16.43
CA ALA A 33 -0.98 8.18 15.06
C ALA A 33 -2.02 9.24 14.67
N GLN A 34 -2.94 9.57 15.57
CA GLN A 34 -3.92 10.67 15.40
C GLN A 34 -3.22 12.02 15.21
N GLN A 35 -2.19 12.31 16.00
CA GLN A 35 -1.43 13.57 15.90
C GLN A 35 -0.62 13.65 14.62
N HIS A 36 -0.04 12.54 14.14
CA HIS A 36 0.66 12.48 12.85
C HIS A 36 -0.29 12.66 11.68
N ASN A 37 -1.55 12.24 11.82
CA ASN A 37 -2.62 12.39 10.83
C ASN A 37 -2.24 11.88 9.43
N GLN A 38 -1.54 10.74 9.39
CA GLN A 38 -1.29 9.99 8.16
C GLN A 38 -2.27 8.82 8.05
N SER A 39 -2.37 8.18 6.87
CA SER A 39 -3.17 6.96 6.72
C SER A 39 -2.77 5.92 7.76
N GLU A 40 -1.45 5.68 7.92
CA GLU A 40 -0.89 4.85 8.98
C GLU A 40 0.41 5.45 9.54
N THR A 41 0.64 5.17 10.82
CA THR A 41 1.91 5.34 11.51
C THR A 41 2.50 3.96 11.83
N ALA A 42 3.74 3.72 11.42
CA ALA A 42 4.51 2.54 11.80
C ALA A 42 5.29 2.80 13.08
N PHE A 43 5.16 1.91 14.06
CA PHE A 43 5.98 1.88 15.26
C PHE A 43 6.78 0.59 15.28
N PHE A 44 8.07 0.66 15.59
CA PHE A 44 8.87 -0.54 15.74
C PHE A 44 9.80 -0.48 16.95
N VAL A 45 10.10 -1.66 17.50
CA VAL A 45 11.04 -1.86 18.60
C VAL A 45 12.08 -2.88 18.16
N CYS A 46 13.36 -2.52 18.27
CA CYS A 46 14.46 -3.45 18.07
C CYS A 46 14.71 -4.20 19.38
N THR A 47 14.47 -5.50 19.40
CA THR A 47 14.67 -6.39 20.53
C THR A 47 15.86 -7.33 20.30
N LYS A 48 16.26 -8.11 21.32
CA LYS A 48 17.26 -9.18 21.16
C LYS A 48 16.78 -10.30 20.23
N GLY A 49 15.45 -10.46 20.07
CA GLY A 49 14.82 -11.48 19.24
C GLY A 49 14.55 -11.08 17.79
N GLY A 50 14.63 -9.80 17.46
CA GLY A 50 14.30 -9.27 16.14
C GLY A 50 13.72 -7.86 16.19
N ILE A 51 13.02 -7.49 15.14
CA ILE A 51 12.36 -6.19 15.02
C ILE A 51 10.86 -6.42 15.03
N GLU A 52 10.20 -5.96 16.09
CA GLU A 52 8.75 -5.99 16.21
C GLU A 52 8.15 -4.75 15.54
N LEU A 53 7.10 -4.90 14.73
CA LEU A 53 6.48 -3.82 13.95
C LEU A 53 4.96 -3.84 14.09
N ARG A 54 4.39 -2.66 14.36
CA ARG A 54 2.95 -2.43 14.50
C ARG A 54 2.54 -1.18 13.72
N TRP A 55 1.30 -1.14 13.24
CA TRP A 55 0.77 -0.03 12.46
C TRP A 55 -0.56 0.46 13.05
N PHE A 56 -0.68 1.77 13.14
CA PHE A 56 -1.90 2.43 13.63
C PHE A 56 -2.41 3.41 12.58
N THR A 57 -3.68 3.29 12.24
CA THR A 57 -4.44 4.35 11.58
C THR A 57 -4.79 5.43 12.62
N THR A 58 -5.47 6.49 12.21
CA THR A 58 -6.03 7.47 13.15
C THR A 58 -7.19 6.93 14.00
N LEU A 59 -7.68 5.70 13.72
CA LEU A 59 -8.85 5.10 14.40
C LEU A 59 -8.48 3.86 15.23
N THR A 60 -7.57 3.04 14.73
CA THR A 60 -7.25 1.73 15.33
C THR A 60 -5.93 1.17 14.85
N GLU A 61 -5.41 0.18 15.57
CA GLU A 61 -4.35 -0.68 15.08
C GLU A 61 -4.83 -1.54 13.91
N VAL A 62 -3.95 -1.80 12.94
CA VAL A 62 -4.21 -2.67 11.79
C VAL A 62 -3.14 -3.77 11.71
N ASN A 63 -3.57 -4.93 11.21
CA ASN A 63 -2.72 -6.13 11.22
C ASN A 63 -1.70 -6.18 10.08
N LEU A 64 -1.86 -5.35 9.05
CA LEU A 64 -0.98 -5.33 7.88
C LEU A 64 -1.03 -3.98 7.18
N CYS A 65 0.15 -3.42 6.88
CA CYS A 65 0.28 -2.20 6.08
C CYS A 65 1.56 -2.25 5.24
N GLY A 66 1.43 -2.36 3.91
CA GLY A 66 2.58 -2.53 3.00
C GLY A 66 3.45 -1.27 2.91
N HIS A 67 2.86 -0.09 2.63
CA HIS A 67 3.63 1.14 2.46
C HIS A 67 4.32 1.59 3.75
N ALA A 68 3.66 1.46 4.90
CA ALA A 68 4.27 1.80 6.17
C ALA A 68 5.36 0.80 6.60
N THR A 69 5.28 -0.47 6.14
CA THR A 69 6.38 -1.45 6.29
C THR A 69 7.58 -1.05 5.44
N LEU A 70 7.35 -0.63 4.18
CA LEU A 70 8.41 -0.13 3.31
C LEU A 70 9.08 1.12 3.91
N ALA A 71 8.28 2.04 4.44
CA ALA A 71 8.76 3.23 5.13
C ALA A 71 9.58 2.91 6.39
N ALA A 72 9.16 1.92 7.19
CA ALA A 72 9.91 1.45 8.35
C ALA A 72 11.25 0.82 7.93
N ALA A 73 11.25 0.01 6.86
CA ALA A 73 12.48 -0.56 6.31
C ALA A 73 13.42 0.54 5.79
N TYR A 74 12.89 1.57 5.12
CA TYR A 74 13.70 2.71 4.71
C TYR A 74 14.41 3.37 5.89
N VAL A 75 13.69 3.60 6.99
CA VAL A 75 14.28 4.21 8.21
C VAL A 75 15.38 3.33 8.79
N LEU A 76 15.16 2.02 8.86
CA LEU A 76 16.18 1.09 9.34
C LEU A 76 17.43 1.11 8.45
N PHE A 77 17.26 1.02 7.14
CA PHE A 77 18.36 0.95 6.19
C PHE A 77 19.14 2.26 6.05
N ASN A 78 18.47 3.40 6.06
CA ASN A 78 19.08 4.68 5.65
C ASN A 78 19.28 5.66 6.81
N GLU A 79 18.55 5.52 7.92
CA GLU A 79 18.62 6.44 9.06
C GLU A 79 19.19 5.79 10.32
N LEU A 80 19.20 4.43 10.37
CA LEU A 80 19.67 3.66 11.52
C LEU A 80 20.79 2.66 11.15
N ASP A 81 21.34 2.76 9.93
CA ASP A 81 22.50 1.98 9.45
C ASP A 81 22.34 0.47 9.66
N TYR A 82 21.14 -0.08 9.38
CA TYR A 82 20.90 -1.52 9.53
C TYR A 82 21.84 -2.31 8.63
N PRO A 83 22.64 -3.28 9.19
CA PRO A 83 23.80 -3.82 8.51
C PRO A 83 23.49 -4.79 7.37
N ASP A 84 22.36 -5.51 7.46
CA ASP A 84 22.00 -6.53 6.48
C ASP A 84 21.18 -5.96 5.33
N SER A 85 21.19 -6.61 4.17
CA SER A 85 20.33 -6.28 3.02
C SER A 85 18.89 -6.79 3.17
N ARG A 86 18.57 -7.46 4.28
CA ARG A 86 17.26 -8.06 4.54
C ARG A 86 16.84 -7.82 5.98
N ILE A 87 15.64 -7.25 6.14
CA ILE A 87 15.00 -7.03 7.43
C ILE A 87 13.88 -8.03 7.60
N HIS A 88 13.79 -8.62 8.79
CA HIS A 88 12.66 -9.42 9.22
C HIS A 88 11.90 -8.68 10.31
N PHE A 89 10.63 -8.37 10.04
CA PHE A 89 9.72 -7.80 10.99
C PHE A 89 8.82 -8.87 11.58
N ASP A 90 8.75 -8.96 12.89
CA ASP A 90 7.77 -9.78 13.59
C ASP A 90 6.51 -8.92 13.83
N THR A 91 5.37 -9.38 13.34
CA THR A 91 4.11 -8.64 13.35
C THR A 91 2.95 -9.51 13.82
N ALA A 92 1.79 -8.91 14.11
CA ALA A 92 0.58 -9.66 14.44
C ALA A 92 0.11 -10.60 13.31
N SER A 93 0.47 -10.32 12.05
CA SER A 93 0.18 -11.17 10.88
C SER A 93 1.31 -12.17 10.55
N GLY A 94 2.27 -12.34 11.46
CA GLY A 94 3.44 -13.19 11.25
C GLY A 94 4.65 -12.38 10.76
N ARG A 95 5.67 -13.10 10.33
CA ARG A 95 6.93 -12.50 9.90
C ARG A 95 6.81 -11.93 8.49
N LEU A 96 7.14 -10.64 8.36
CA LEU A 96 7.28 -9.96 7.08
C LEU A 96 8.75 -9.76 6.76
N THR A 97 9.11 -9.88 5.50
CA THR A 97 10.48 -9.68 5.04
C THR A 97 10.53 -8.54 4.04
N VAL A 98 11.48 -7.62 4.24
CA VAL A 98 11.84 -6.58 3.28
C VAL A 98 13.30 -6.77 2.90
N SER A 99 13.58 -6.95 1.62
CA SER A 99 14.94 -7.00 1.09
C SER A 99 15.28 -5.72 0.33
N ARG A 100 16.56 -5.33 0.34
CA ARG A 100 17.05 -4.14 -0.36
C ARG A 100 18.06 -4.52 -1.44
N GLU A 101 17.86 -3.94 -2.62
CA GLU A 101 18.81 -3.98 -3.73
C GLU A 101 18.97 -2.55 -4.29
N GLY A 102 20.12 -1.93 -4.04
CA GLY A 102 20.32 -0.52 -4.33
C GLY A 102 19.30 0.34 -3.57
N GLU A 103 18.55 1.16 -4.29
CA GLU A 103 17.48 2.02 -3.74
C GLU A 103 16.12 1.32 -3.67
N TRP A 104 15.99 0.12 -4.23
CA TRP A 104 14.74 -0.63 -4.26
C TRP A 104 14.60 -1.54 -3.05
N MET A 105 13.44 -1.46 -2.43
CA MET A 105 13.05 -2.31 -1.31
C MET A 105 11.88 -3.17 -1.72
N THR A 106 11.98 -4.46 -1.48
CA THR A 106 11.03 -5.49 -1.94
C THR A 106 10.30 -6.11 -0.77
N LEU A 107 8.99 -6.01 -0.79
CA LEU A 107 8.04 -6.69 0.09
C LEU A 107 7.61 -8.01 -0.55
N ASP A 108 7.51 -9.08 0.24
CA ASP A 108 7.07 -10.40 -0.18
C ASP A 108 5.76 -10.75 0.52
N PHE A 109 4.67 -10.87 -0.25
CA PHE A 109 3.33 -11.18 0.24
C PHE A 109 2.71 -12.41 -0.45
N PRO A 110 1.75 -13.10 0.19
CA PRO A 110 0.96 -14.09 -0.53
C PRO A 110 0.10 -13.42 -1.61
N ALA A 111 0.03 -14.05 -2.78
CA ALA A 111 -0.93 -13.67 -3.81
C ALA A 111 -2.36 -13.86 -3.28
N CYS A 112 -3.24 -12.92 -3.63
CA CYS A 112 -4.65 -12.99 -3.29
C CYS A 112 -5.45 -13.30 -4.57
N PRO A 113 -5.90 -14.53 -4.77
CA PRO A 113 -6.68 -14.89 -5.95
C PRO A 113 -8.01 -14.13 -5.95
N THR A 114 -8.51 -13.85 -7.14
CA THR A 114 -9.79 -13.20 -7.37
C THR A 114 -10.73 -14.14 -8.13
N GLN A 115 -12.04 -13.90 -8.03
CA GLN A 115 -13.07 -14.62 -8.78
C GLN A 115 -13.94 -13.59 -9.53
N GLU A 116 -14.44 -13.97 -10.70
CA GLU A 116 -15.39 -13.13 -11.43
C GLU A 116 -16.66 -12.93 -10.61
N GLU A 117 -17.05 -11.69 -10.44
CA GLU A 117 -18.24 -11.31 -9.67
C GLU A 117 -18.81 -10.00 -10.21
N THR A 118 -20.14 -9.90 -10.24
CA THR A 118 -20.83 -8.69 -10.70
C THR A 118 -20.79 -7.62 -9.59
N PRO A 119 -20.19 -6.45 -9.83
CA PRO A 119 -20.09 -5.41 -8.82
C PRO A 119 -21.45 -4.77 -8.51
N PRO A 120 -21.67 -4.29 -7.28
CA PRO A 120 -22.90 -3.58 -6.90
C PRO A 120 -23.14 -2.36 -7.81
N PRO A 121 -24.35 -2.22 -8.38
CA PRO A 121 -24.66 -1.09 -9.27
C PRO A 121 -24.47 0.28 -8.60
N GLU A 122 -24.76 0.38 -7.31
CA GLU A 122 -24.56 1.59 -6.51
C GLU A 122 -23.07 1.96 -6.38
N MET A 123 -22.17 0.98 -6.27
CA MET A 123 -20.72 1.21 -6.27
C MET A 123 -20.25 1.74 -7.63
N LEU A 124 -20.68 1.13 -8.73
CA LEU A 124 -20.37 1.59 -10.09
C LEU A 124 -20.88 3.02 -10.32
N SER A 125 -22.12 3.29 -9.90
CA SER A 125 -22.71 4.63 -9.97
C SER A 125 -21.92 5.67 -9.15
N ALA A 126 -21.49 5.31 -7.95
CA ALA A 126 -20.69 6.16 -7.08
C ALA A 126 -19.30 6.46 -7.66
N LEU A 127 -18.69 5.47 -8.34
CA LEU A 127 -17.42 5.61 -9.06
C LEU A 127 -17.57 6.38 -10.39
N GLY A 128 -18.79 6.52 -10.91
CA GLY A 128 -19.04 7.09 -12.23
C GLY A 128 -18.73 6.13 -13.38
N ILE A 129 -18.66 4.82 -13.12
CA ILE A 129 -18.34 3.77 -14.09
C ILE A 129 -19.65 3.34 -14.76
N ARG A 130 -19.74 3.49 -16.09
CA ARG A 130 -20.88 3.05 -16.91
C ARG A 130 -20.59 1.76 -17.68
N HIS A 131 -19.32 1.50 -17.96
CA HIS A 131 -18.84 0.32 -18.66
C HIS A 131 -17.53 -0.15 -18.03
N TYR A 132 -17.32 -1.44 -17.99
CA TYR A 132 -16.07 -2.07 -17.55
C TYR A 132 -15.81 -3.34 -18.39
N VAL A 133 -14.54 -3.68 -18.55
CA VAL A 133 -14.10 -4.86 -19.31
C VAL A 133 -14.27 -6.13 -18.50
N ALA A 134 -13.91 -6.08 -17.22
CA ALA A 134 -14.01 -7.21 -16.29
C ALA A 134 -14.17 -6.69 -14.85
N ALA A 135 -14.80 -7.50 -14.03
CA ALA A 135 -14.88 -7.25 -12.60
C ALA A 135 -14.67 -8.56 -11.82
N ARG A 136 -13.91 -8.46 -10.75
CA ARG A 136 -13.56 -9.58 -9.89
C ARG A 136 -13.64 -9.19 -8.43
N LYS A 137 -13.76 -10.18 -7.57
CA LYS A 137 -13.76 -10.04 -6.11
C LYS A 137 -12.70 -10.93 -5.50
N GLY A 138 -11.94 -10.36 -4.61
CA GLY A 138 -11.05 -11.02 -3.69
C GLY A 138 -11.17 -10.35 -2.32
N ARG A 139 -10.07 -9.88 -1.76
CA ARG A 139 -10.08 -9.07 -0.53
C ARG A 139 -10.82 -7.73 -0.70
N SER A 140 -10.79 -7.18 -1.89
CA SER A 140 -11.55 -6.01 -2.33
C SER A 140 -12.08 -6.24 -3.74
N TRP A 141 -12.86 -5.31 -4.28
CA TRP A 141 -13.23 -5.32 -5.67
C TRP A 141 -12.02 -4.99 -6.57
N LEU A 142 -11.98 -5.59 -7.76
CA LEU A 142 -11.06 -5.27 -8.83
C LEU A 142 -11.89 -5.04 -10.09
N ILE A 143 -11.85 -3.82 -10.65
CA ILE A 143 -12.60 -3.43 -11.83
C ILE A 143 -11.60 -3.01 -12.91
N VAL A 144 -11.68 -3.66 -14.08
CA VAL A 144 -10.83 -3.39 -15.24
C VAL A 144 -11.60 -2.47 -16.20
N LEU A 145 -11.02 -1.34 -16.53
CA LEU A 145 -11.51 -0.39 -17.53
C LEU A 145 -10.76 -0.52 -18.85
N ASP A 146 -11.29 0.10 -19.92
CA ASP A 146 -10.74 -0.02 -21.27
C ASP A 146 -9.33 0.60 -21.40
N ASN A 147 -9.06 1.70 -20.70
CA ASN A 147 -7.83 2.44 -20.85
C ASN A 147 -7.45 3.25 -19.59
N ARG A 148 -6.20 3.71 -19.58
CA ARG A 148 -5.61 4.52 -18.52
C ARG A 148 -6.39 5.83 -18.27
N GLN A 149 -6.82 6.51 -19.32
CA GLN A 149 -7.50 7.79 -19.23
C GLN A 149 -8.82 7.68 -18.45
N GLN A 150 -9.53 6.55 -18.60
CA GLN A 150 -10.75 6.29 -17.81
C GLN A 150 -10.43 6.11 -16.32
N VAL A 151 -9.32 5.44 -15.97
CA VAL A 151 -8.90 5.28 -14.57
C VAL A 151 -8.52 6.64 -13.97
N GLU A 152 -7.74 7.45 -14.68
CA GLU A 152 -7.31 8.78 -14.23
C GLU A 152 -8.48 9.76 -14.08
N ALA A 153 -9.47 9.69 -14.97
CA ALA A 153 -10.62 10.59 -14.97
C ALA A 153 -11.67 10.29 -13.90
N LEU A 154 -11.54 9.19 -13.14
CA LEU A 154 -12.51 8.86 -12.10
C LEU A 154 -12.59 9.94 -11.03
N ALA A 155 -13.82 10.35 -10.70
CA ALA A 155 -14.15 11.29 -9.63
C ALA A 155 -15.20 10.67 -8.69
N PRO A 156 -14.81 9.76 -7.79
CA PRO A 156 -15.74 9.02 -6.97
C PRO A 156 -16.53 9.90 -6.01
N ARG A 157 -17.83 9.62 -5.88
CA ARG A 157 -18.69 10.19 -4.85
C ARG A 157 -18.64 9.32 -3.59
N PHE A 158 -17.61 9.51 -2.75
CA PHE A 158 -17.36 8.68 -1.59
C PHE A 158 -18.53 8.60 -0.61
N SER A 159 -19.34 9.67 -0.50
CA SER A 159 -20.55 9.69 0.33
C SER A 159 -21.66 8.74 -0.13
N ALA A 160 -21.58 8.27 -1.38
CA ALA A 160 -22.52 7.29 -1.95
C ALA A 160 -21.96 5.86 -1.94
N MET A 161 -20.79 5.64 -1.34
CA MET A 161 -20.16 4.33 -1.24
C MET A 161 -20.33 3.77 0.18
N THR A 162 -20.57 2.46 0.29
CA THR A 162 -20.71 1.80 1.59
C THR A 162 -19.33 1.53 2.19
N PRO A 163 -19.04 2.06 3.40
CA PRO A 163 -17.80 1.81 4.10
C PRO A 163 -17.54 0.31 4.30
N GLY A 164 -16.31 -0.12 4.06
CA GLY A 164 -15.87 -1.51 4.22
C GLY A 164 -16.26 -2.46 3.07
N GLU A 165 -17.42 -2.29 2.46
CA GLU A 165 -17.93 -3.14 1.38
C GLU A 165 -17.43 -2.71 0.00
N HIS A 166 -17.38 -1.40 -0.24
CA HIS A 166 -17.01 -0.81 -1.53
C HIS A 166 -15.50 -0.48 -1.64
N LYS A 167 -14.64 -1.27 -0.97
CA LYS A 167 -13.19 -1.19 -1.23
C LYS A 167 -12.90 -1.72 -2.63
N VAL A 168 -12.25 -0.90 -3.46
CA VAL A 168 -12.10 -1.21 -4.88
C VAL A 168 -10.77 -0.72 -5.46
N SER A 169 -10.11 -1.62 -6.20
CA SER A 169 -9.07 -1.29 -7.16
C SER A 169 -9.70 -1.09 -8.52
N VAL A 170 -9.54 0.08 -9.13
CA VAL A 170 -9.88 0.30 -10.52
C VAL A 170 -8.60 0.36 -11.33
N THR A 171 -8.52 -0.42 -12.41
CA THR A 171 -7.28 -0.64 -13.15
C THR A 171 -7.52 -0.69 -14.65
N ALA A 172 -6.47 -0.45 -15.42
CA ALA A 172 -6.45 -0.61 -16.86
C ALA A 172 -5.03 -0.96 -17.32
N ARG A 173 -4.91 -1.41 -18.57
CA ARG A 173 -3.62 -1.60 -19.21
C ARG A 173 -2.83 -0.29 -19.18
N GLY A 174 -1.54 -0.38 -18.89
CA GLY A 174 -0.62 0.75 -18.87
C GLY A 174 -0.22 1.19 -20.28
N GLU A 175 0.50 2.29 -20.33
CA GLU A 175 1.09 2.86 -21.55
C GLU A 175 2.57 3.17 -21.30
N GLY A 176 3.36 3.19 -22.39
CA GLY A 176 4.79 3.43 -22.33
C GLY A 176 5.53 2.32 -21.58
N GLU A 177 6.18 2.66 -20.48
CA GLU A 177 6.94 1.70 -19.66
C GLU A 177 6.08 0.90 -18.68
N TYR A 178 4.85 1.34 -18.41
CA TYR A 178 3.97 0.68 -17.43
C TYR A 178 3.15 -0.42 -18.09
N ASP A 179 3.10 -1.59 -17.45
CA ASP A 179 2.28 -2.72 -17.87
C ASP A 179 0.81 -2.52 -17.50
N PHE A 180 0.54 -1.95 -16.33
CA PHE A 180 -0.80 -1.57 -15.90
C PHE A 180 -0.78 -0.33 -14.99
N VAL A 181 -1.94 0.31 -14.91
CA VAL A 181 -2.19 1.42 -13.98
C VAL A 181 -3.35 1.09 -13.06
N SER A 182 -3.39 1.72 -11.88
CA SER A 182 -4.48 1.50 -10.92
C SER A 182 -4.77 2.74 -10.07
N ARG A 183 -5.96 2.78 -9.48
CA ARG A 183 -6.32 3.62 -8.33
C ARG A 183 -7.04 2.74 -7.31
N PHE A 184 -6.90 3.07 -6.03
CA PHE A 184 -7.55 2.33 -4.96
C PHE A 184 -8.39 3.25 -4.09
N PHE A 185 -9.66 2.86 -3.93
CA PHE A 185 -10.64 3.59 -3.15
C PHE A 185 -11.12 2.76 -1.97
N SER A 186 -11.14 3.37 -0.79
CA SER A 186 -11.57 2.75 0.47
C SER A 186 -12.47 3.73 1.23
N PRO A 187 -13.78 3.76 0.92
CA PRO A 187 -14.71 4.67 1.60
C PRO A 187 -14.81 4.38 3.08
N GLY A 188 -15.08 5.41 3.87
CA GLY A 188 -15.27 5.30 5.34
C GLY A 188 -13.99 5.28 6.16
N VAL A 189 -12.84 5.53 5.54
CA VAL A 189 -11.56 5.77 6.24
C VAL A 189 -11.14 7.23 6.07
N SER A 190 -10.17 7.69 6.86
CA SER A 190 -9.68 9.08 6.85
C SER A 190 -9.13 9.53 5.49
N VAL A 191 -8.60 8.59 4.71
CA VAL A 191 -8.06 8.84 3.36
C VAL A 191 -8.83 7.94 2.38
N PRO A 192 -9.91 8.45 1.75
CA PRO A 192 -10.80 7.64 0.89
C PRO A 192 -10.15 7.10 -0.38
N GLU A 193 -9.13 7.77 -0.90
CA GLU A 193 -8.26 7.26 -1.96
C GLU A 193 -6.86 7.03 -1.40
N ASP A 194 -6.41 5.77 -1.36
CA ASP A 194 -5.08 5.41 -0.90
C ASP A 194 -4.05 5.68 -2.01
N PRO A 195 -3.00 6.47 -1.75
CA PRO A 195 -2.06 6.90 -2.80
C PRO A 195 -1.32 5.77 -3.51
N VAL A 196 -0.82 4.77 -2.77
CA VAL A 196 -0.21 3.53 -3.31
C VAL A 196 -0.50 2.38 -2.36
N THR A 197 -1.15 1.35 -2.87
CA THR A 197 -1.78 0.31 -2.04
C THR A 197 -1.12 -1.06 -2.25
N GLY A 198 -0.26 -1.45 -1.33
CA GLY A 198 0.39 -2.77 -1.38
C GLY A 198 -0.61 -3.93 -1.40
N SER A 199 -1.65 -3.89 -0.56
CA SER A 199 -2.67 -4.95 -0.49
C SER A 199 -3.48 -5.10 -1.79
N ALA A 200 -3.69 -4.03 -2.55
CA ALA A 200 -4.33 -4.09 -3.86
C ALA A 200 -3.46 -4.84 -4.87
N HIS A 201 -2.15 -4.62 -4.82
CA HIS A 201 -1.21 -5.27 -5.73
C HIS A 201 -1.10 -6.78 -5.50
N THR A 202 -1.49 -7.31 -4.33
CA THR A 202 -1.59 -8.76 -4.13
C THR A 202 -2.64 -9.42 -5.04
N MET A 203 -3.62 -8.66 -5.51
CA MET A 203 -4.65 -9.10 -6.48
C MET A 203 -4.29 -8.66 -7.90
N LEU A 204 -3.82 -7.42 -8.08
CA LEU A 204 -3.50 -6.85 -9.39
C LEU A 204 -2.38 -7.62 -10.10
N ILE A 205 -1.33 -8.04 -9.36
CA ILE A 205 -0.17 -8.74 -9.94
C ILE A 205 -0.56 -10.08 -10.56
N PRO A 206 -1.26 -11.01 -9.88
CA PRO A 206 -1.69 -12.25 -10.52
C PRO A 206 -2.68 -12.02 -11.66
N ASP A 207 -3.61 -11.08 -11.51
CA ASP A 207 -4.59 -10.76 -12.55
C ASP A 207 -3.95 -10.25 -13.83
N TRP A 208 -3.09 -9.23 -13.74
CA TRP A 208 -2.36 -8.70 -14.89
C TRP A 208 -1.29 -9.64 -15.41
N GLY A 209 -0.68 -10.44 -14.53
CA GLY A 209 0.27 -11.49 -14.92
C GLY A 209 -0.37 -12.50 -15.86
N GLU A 210 -1.59 -12.94 -15.56
CA GLU A 210 -2.37 -13.83 -16.43
C GLU A 210 -2.76 -13.14 -17.75
N GLN A 211 -3.32 -11.93 -17.69
CA GLN A 211 -3.77 -11.19 -18.87
C GLN A 211 -2.64 -10.85 -19.85
N LEU A 212 -1.44 -10.54 -19.34
CA LEU A 212 -0.30 -10.13 -20.14
C LEU A 212 0.67 -11.30 -20.48
N GLY A 213 0.50 -12.46 -19.85
CA GLY A 213 1.45 -13.57 -19.93
C GLY A 213 2.84 -13.22 -19.37
N LYS A 214 2.89 -12.38 -18.32
CA LYS A 214 4.13 -11.89 -17.71
C LYS A 214 4.18 -12.24 -16.23
N THR A 215 5.39 -12.50 -15.73
CA THR A 215 5.65 -12.64 -14.29
C THR A 215 6.27 -11.39 -13.68
N ALA A 216 6.99 -10.60 -14.48
CA ALA A 216 7.59 -9.34 -14.06
C ALA A 216 6.92 -8.17 -14.79
N MET A 217 6.50 -7.15 -14.05
CA MET A 217 5.74 -6.01 -14.55
C MET A 217 6.14 -4.74 -13.83
N LEU A 218 5.96 -3.59 -14.49
CA LEU A 218 6.02 -2.28 -13.88
C LEU A 218 4.62 -1.68 -13.83
N ALA A 219 4.17 -1.34 -12.63
CA ALA A 219 2.87 -0.74 -12.40
C ALA A 219 3.00 0.70 -11.90
N ARG A 220 1.97 1.51 -12.18
CA ARG A 220 1.82 2.82 -11.56
C ARG A 220 0.44 2.96 -10.94
N GLN A 221 0.38 3.31 -9.66
CA GLN A 221 -0.87 3.79 -9.07
C GLN A 221 -1.01 5.27 -9.38
N VAL A 222 -2.05 5.64 -10.15
CA VAL A 222 -2.25 6.99 -10.72
C VAL A 222 -3.17 7.85 -9.85
N SER A 223 -2.96 7.79 -8.53
CA SER A 223 -3.54 8.75 -7.58
C SER A 223 -2.93 10.14 -7.78
N ALA A 224 -3.45 11.16 -7.10
CA ALA A 224 -2.90 12.53 -7.16
C ALA A 224 -1.41 12.60 -6.77
N ARG A 225 -0.93 11.73 -5.85
CA ARG A 225 0.48 11.63 -5.48
C ARG A 225 1.28 10.74 -6.43
N GLY A 226 0.62 9.70 -6.93
CA GLY A 226 1.23 8.68 -7.77
C GLY A 226 2.28 7.84 -7.07
N GLY A 227 2.62 6.69 -7.65
CA GLY A 227 3.75 5.89 -7.19
C GLY A 227 3.97 4.66 -8.05
N ASP A 228 5.22 4.22 -8.11
CA ASP A 228 5.67 3.14 -8.98
C ASP A 228 5.93 1.88 -8.17
N VAL A 229 5.47 0.77 -8.71
CA VAL A 229 5.62 -0.56 -8.10
C VAL A 229 6.21 -1.52 -9.14
N ARG A 230 7.43 -1.99 -8.90
CA ARG A 230 7.92 -3.16 -9.61
C ARG A 230 7.25 -4.39 -9.03
N CYS A 231 6.65 -5.18 -9.88
CA CYS A 231 5.82 -6.32 -9.54
C CYS A 231 6.43 -7.61 -10.06
N GLU A 232 6.49 -8.66 -9.23
CA GLU A 232 6.86 -9.99 -9.68
C GLU A 232 5.87 -11.03 -9.12
N LEU A 233 5.34 -11.88 -10.00
CA LEU A 233 4.54 -13.04 -9.61
C LEU A 233 5.46 -14.26 -9.50
N LYS A 234 5.54 -14.85 -8.30
CA LYS A 234 6.42 -15.98 -8.00
C LYS A 234 5.64 -17.14 -7.37
N GLY A 235 5.03 -17.93 -8.22
CA GLY A 235 4.10 -18.98 -7.78
C GLY A 235 2.91 -18.39 -7.01
N SER A 236 2.75 -18.75 -5.75
CA SER A 236 1.71 -18.22 -4.86
C SER A 236 2.10 -16.93 -4.13
N ARG A 237 3.23 -16.33 -4.49
CA ARG A 237 3.76 -15.11 -3.86
C ARG A 237 3.80 -13.97 -4.86
N VAL A 238 3.65 -12.76 -4.35
CA VAL A 238 3.88 -11.52 -5.08
C VAL A 238 4.99 -10.73 -4.41
N LEU A 239 5.95 -10.30 -5.22
CA LEU A 239 7.01 -9.39 -4.79
C LEU A 239 6.66 -8.00 -5.30
N MET A 240 6.67 -7.04 -4.37
CA MET A 240 6.38 -5.64 -4.66
C MET A 240 7.57 -4.80 -4.25
N SER A 241 8.23 -4.20 -5.23
CA SER A 241 9.39 -3.35 -4.95
C SER A 241 9.05 -1.89 -5.20
N GLY A 242 9.47 -1.04 -4.26
CA GLY A 242 9.34 0.40 -4.34
C GLY A 242 10.59 1.10 -3.80
N GLN A 243 10.76 2.34 -4.20
CA GLN A 243 11.72 3.26 -3.57
C GLN A 243 11.02 4.05 -2.46
N ALA A 244 11.76 4.78 -1.64
CA ALA A 244 11.18 5.67 -0.66
C ALA A 244 12.03 6.92 -0.49
N SER A 245 11.40 8.01 -0.06
CA SER A 245 12.04 9.30 0.13
C SER A 245 11.75 9.85 1.53
N LEU A 246 12.79 10.30 2.24
CA LEU A 246 12.63 10.96 3.53
C LEU A 246 12.11 12.37 3.34
N TYR A 247 10.95 12.67 3.92
CA TYR A 247 10.38 14.02 3.93
C TYR A 247 10.73 14.79 5.21
N LEU A 248 10.57 14.17 6.38
CA LEU A 248 10.74 14.85 7.67
C LEU A 248 11.41 13.92 8.69
N LYS A 249 12.40 14.44 9.41
CA LYS A 249 13.00 13.82 10.60
C LYS A 249 12.88 14.77 11.78
N GLY A 250 12.47 14.27 12.94
CA GLY A 250 12.28 15.10 14.14
C GLY A 250 12.14 14.27 15.41
N THR A 251 11.83 14.92 16.53
CA THR A 251 11.66 14.29 17.84
C THR A 251 10.26 14.59 18.38
N VAL A 252 9.57 13.54 18.85
CA VAL A 252 8.30 13.64 19.55
C VAL A 252 8.57 13.70 21.05
N PHE A 253 7.95 14.66 21.74
CA PHE A 253 8.04 14.84 23.20
C PHE A 253 6.72 14.38 23.82
N LEU A 254 6.78 13.33 24.64
CA LEU A 254 5.67 12.84 25.45
C LEU A 254 5.85 13.37 26.88
N ARG A 255 4.81 13.96 27.45
CA ARG A 255 4.77 14.49 28.82
C ARG A 255 3.72 13.76 29.64
#